data_f6d565c4f6d98e7dab44f0fa56d55ce2
#
_entry.id   f6d565c4f6d98e7dab44f0fa56d55ce2
#
_cell.length_a   1.000
_cell.length_b   1.000
_cell.length_c   1.000
_cell.angle_alpha   90.00
_cell.angle_beta   90.00
_cell.angle_gamma   90.00
#
_symmetry.space_group_name_H-M   'P 1'
#
loop_
_entity.id
_entity.type
_entity.pdbx_description
1 polymer ?
#
loop_
_entity_poly.entity_id
_entity_poly.type
_entity_poly.pdbx_seq_one_letter_code
_entity_poly.pdbx_strand_id
1 'polypeptide(L)' 'MQGDFILTNYSEKAVALFGDTKPIKDALSDLGGRFNGRLTYRGEKCAGWVFPKAKEMQVRELIGMTE' A
#
# COMPACT_ATOMS: atom_id res chain seq x y z
N MET A 1 -1.41 -2.89 -19.50
CA MET A 1 -1.58 -1.76 -18.55
C MET A 1 -1.20 -2.18 -17.15
N GLN A 2 -0.41 -1.38 -16.53
CA GLN A 2 0.03 -1.67 -15.18
C GLN A 2 -1.09 -1.44 -14.19
N GLY A 3 -1.00 -2.11 -13.06
CA GLY A 3 -1.95 -1.89 -11.99
C GLY A 3 -1.85 -0.47 -11.46
N ASP A 4 -2.98 0.10 -11.11
CA ASP A 4 -2.99 1.41 -10.53
C ASP A 4 -2.83 1.30 -9.02
N PHE A 5 -1.81 1.96 -8.50
CA PHE A 5 -1.56 1.97 -7.08
C PHE A 5 -1.89 3.34 -6.52
N ILE A 6 -2.50 3.33 -5.35
CA ILE A 6 -2.85 4.56 -4.64
C ILE A 6 -2.20 4.51 -3.27
N LEU A 7 -1.27 5.42 -3.02
CA LEU A 7 -0.61 5.54 -1.73
C LEU A 7 -1.13 6.80 -1.05
N THR A 8 -1.75 6.63 0.11
CA THR A 8 -2.36 7.75 0.81
C THR A 8 -2.06 7.67 2.29
N ASN A 9 -2.27 8.78 2.99
CA ASN A 9 -2.08 8.79 4.43
C ASN A 9 -3.20 8.02 5.11
N TYR A 10 -2.81 7.10 5.97
CA TYR A 10 -3.78 6.36 6.77
C TYR A 10 -3.96 7.00 8.14
N SER A 11 -2.84 7.43 8.72
CA SER A 11 -2.84 8.14 9.99
C SER A 11 -1.57 8.99 10.02
N GLU A 12 -1.35 9.67 11.16
CA GLU A 12 -0.16 10.51 11.30
C GLU A 12 1.12 9.75 11.08
N LYS A 13 1.13 8.48 11.44
CA LYS A 13 2.37 7.69 11.42
C LYS A 13 2.29 6.48 10.48
N ALA A 14 1.28 6.46 9.62
CA ALA A 14 1.10 5.33 8.74
C ALA A 14 0.54 5.77 7.40
N VAL A 15 0.87 4.99 6.37
CA VAL A 15 0.33 5.19 5.03
C VAL A 15 -0.36 3.91 4.60
N ALA A 16 -1.31 4.04 3.68
CA ALA A 16 -2.04 2.91 3.16
C ALA A 16 -1.83 2.82 1.65
N LEU A 17 -1.65 1.60 1.17
CA LEU A 17 -1.47 1.33 -0.25
C LEU A 17 -2.65 0.52 -0.76
N PHE A 18 -3.31 1.02 -1.78
CA PHE A 18 -4.42 0.35 -2.43
C PHE A 18 -4.05 0.03 -3.87
N GLY A 19 -4.74 -0.93 -4.44
CA GLY A 19 -4.55 -1.29 -5.82
C GLY A 19 -4.34 -2.77 -5.98
N ASP A 20 -3.87 -3.17 -7.16
CA ASP A 20 -3.62 -4.57 -7.45
C ASP A 20 -2.25 -4.96 -6.93
N THR A 21 -2.20 -5.37 -5.67
CA THR A 21 -0.95 -5.67 -4.99
C THR A 21 -0.59 -7.15 -4.98
N LYS A 22 -1.41 -8.00 -5.59
CA LYS A 22 -1.15 -9.44 -5.58
C LYS A 22 0.25 -9.81 -6.10
N PRO A 23 0.70 -9.23 -7.23
CA PRO A 23 2.02 -9.61 -7.75
C PRO A 23 3.17 -9.21 -6.86
N ILE A 24 2.97 -8.24 -5.97
CA ILE A 24 4.06 -7.71 -5.14
C ILE A 24 3.79 -7.91 -3.65
N LYS A 25 2.83 -8.78 -3.30
CA LYS A 25 2.47 -8.94 -1.91
C LYS A 25 3.63 -9.39 -1.03
N ASP A 26 4.48 -10.25 -1.55
CA ASP A 26 5.63 -10.73 -0.77
C ASP A 26 6.62 -9.61 -0.51
N ALA A 27 6.87 -8.76 -1.49
CA ALA A 27 7.74 -7.62 -1.31
C ALA A 27 7.15 -6.62 -0.33
N LEU A 28 5.84 -6.41 -0.39
CA LEU A 28 5.16 -5.52 0.55
C LEU A 28 5.27 -6.04 1.98
N SER A 29 5.11 -7.34 2.15
CA SER A 29 5.24 -7.95 3.46
C SER A 29 6.67 -7.80 3.98
N ASP A 30 7.66 -7.97 3.10
CA ASP A 30 9.07 -7.82 3.49
C ASP A 30 9.39 -6.40 3.93
N LEU A 31 8.69 -5.41 3.39
CA LEU A 31 8.89 -4.02 3.80
C LEU A 31 8.27 -3.71 5.15
N GLY A 32 7.57 -4.66 5.73
CA GLY A 32 6.91 -4.44 7.01
C GLY A 32 5.46 -4.04 6.87
N GLY A 33 4.88 -4.22 5.70
CA GLY A 33 3.48 -3.91 5.48
C GLY A 33 2.57 -4.93 6.12
N ARG A 34 1.35 -4.50 6.44
CA ARG A 34 0.34 -5.38 6.99
C ARG A 34 -0.90 -5.29 6.12
N PHE A 35 -1.35 -6.43 5.65
CA PHE A 35 -2.54 -6.48 4.83
C PHE A 35 -3.78 -6.26 5.71
N ASN A 36 -4.69 -5.44 5.22
CA ASN A 36 -5.95 -5.18 5.91
C ASN A 36 -7.05 -5.11 4.87
N GLY A 37 -8.00 -6.05 4.96
CA GLY A 37 -9.10 -6.10 4.02
C GLY A 37 -10.27 -5.18 4.38
N ARG A 38 -10.13 -4.40 5.45
CA ARG A 38 -11.22 -3.57 5.94
C ARG A 38 -10.83 -2.10 6.03
N LEU A 39 -9.93 -1.67 5.16
CA LEU A 39 -9.58 -0.26 5.11
C LEU A 39 -10.70 0.51 4.44
N THR A 40 -10.79 1.78 4.77
CA THR A 40 -11.77 2.66 4.16
C THR A 40 -11.06 3.68 3.29
N TYR A 41 -11.51 3.82 2.06
CA TYR A 41 -10.98 4.80 1.13
C TYR A 41 -12.16 5.46 0.44
N ARG A 42 -12.27 6.78 0.63
CA ARG A 42 -13.36 7.59 0.07
C ARG A 42 -14.73 7.05 0.45
N GLY A 43 -14.86 6.58 1.69
CA GLY A 43 -16.13 6.10 2.19
C GLY A 43 -16.47 4.68 1.82
N GLU A 44 -15.60 3.98 1.11
CA GLU A 44 -15.81 2.60 0.73
C GLU A 44 -14.75 1.71 1.34
N LYS A 45 -15.15 0.49 1.67
CA LYS A 45 -14.23 -0.49 2.20
C LYS A 45 -13.39 -1.07 1.09
N CYS A 46 -12.08 -1.03 1.27
CA CYS A 46 -11.14 -1.53 0.29
C CYS A 46 -10.07 -2.35 0.97
N ALA A 47 -9.63 -3.42 0.33
CA ALA A 47 -8.47 -4.14 0.80
C ALA A 47 -7.21 -3.35 0.46
N GLY A 48 -6.24 -3.35 1.36
CA GLY A 48 -5.01 -2.64 1.11
C GLY A 48 -3.95 -3.04 2.11
N TRP A 49 -2.83 -2.30 2.07
CA TRP A 49 -1.71 -2.55 2.94
C TRP A 49 -1.41 -1.30 3.74
N VAL A 50 -1.03 -1.49 5.00
CA VAL A 50 -0.69 -0.39 5.88
C VAL A 50 0.81 -0.48 6.20
N PHE A 51 1.50 0.63 6.05
CA PHE A 51 2.95 0.71 6.30
C PHE A 51 3.23 1.83 7.29
N PRO A 52 4.30 1.70 8.08
CA PRO A 52 4.78 2.84 8.86
C PRO A 52 5.17 3.98 7.93
N LYS A 53 4.95 5.21 8.38
CA LYS A 53 5.31 6.37 7.58
C LYS A 53 6.78 6.36 7.17
N ALA A 54 7.63 5.79 8.00
CA ALA A 54 9.06 5.71 7.72
C ALA A 54 9.37 4.83 6.51
N LYS A 55 8.43 4.00 6.09
CA LYS A 55 8.63 3.12 4.94
C LYS A 55 8.02 3.69 3.67
N GLU A 56 7.44 4.87 3.73
CA GLU A 56 6.72 5.44 2.59
C GLU A 56 7.58 5.51 1.34
N MET A 57 8.82 5.99 1.48
CA MET A 57 9.69 6.11 0.31
C MET A 57 10.02 4.76 -0.31
N GLN A 58 10.21 3.75 0.53
CA GLN A 58 10.50 2.42 0.04
C GLN A 58 9.30 1.83 -0.71
N VAL A 59 8.10 2.11 -0.21
CA VAL A 59 6.88 1.66 -0.89
C VAL A 59 6.76 2.36 -2.23
N ARG A 60 7.02 3.66 -2.29
CA ARG A 60 6.95 4.40 -3.55
C ARG A 60 7.93 3.87 -4.57
N GLU A 61 9.14 3.52 -4.13
CA GLU A 61 10.12 2.94 -5.03
C GLU A 61 9.67 1.59 -5.55
N LEU A 62 9.09 0.78 -4.69
CA LEU A 62 8.63 -0.53 -5.09
C LEU A 62 7.53 -0.46 -6.14
N ILE A 63 6.52 0.37 -5.90
CA ILE A 63 5.42 0.47 -6.86
C ILE A 63 5.86 1.16 -8.14
N GLY A 64 6.83 2.05 -8.06
CA GLY A 64 7.39 2.68 -9.25
C GLY A 64 8.13 1.69 -10.12
N MET A 65 8.83 0.72 -9.51
CA MET A 65 9.53 -0.30 -10.28
C MET A 65 8.56 -1.31 -10.91
N THR A 66 7.39 -1.45 -10.31
CA THR A 66 6.39 -2.40 -10.80
C THR A 66 5.62 -1.85 -11.99
N GLU A 67 5.53 -0.55 -12.08
CA GLU A 67 4.88 0.08 -13.22
C GLU A 67 5.77 0.08 -14.43
#